data_95597926dcc057b40669728c499c2716
#
_entry.id   95597926dcc057b40669728c499c2716
#
_cell.length_a   1.000
_cell.length_b   1.000
_cell.length_c   1.000
_cell.angle_alpha   90.00
_cell.angle_beta   90.00
_cell.angle_gamma   90.00
#
_symmetry.space_group_name_H-M   'P 1'
#
loop_
_entity.id
_entity.type
_entity.pdbx_description
1 polymer ?
#
loop_
_entity_poly.entity_id
_entity_poly.type
_entity_poly.pdbx_seq_one_letter_code
_entity_poly.pdbx_strand_id
1 'polypeptide(L)'
;MKKTIILVALLIFLTACTGLNSRSTTSGTPDGIKISFLELQPRDELRIGETFDIGLEIENKADCDVAGQVCVRDLFTSSISGVQDQCQEFELRKKDITADSKKIYFTDNVYNSAIGDLKSTIIATASYSCNVQLNPQLCIKSSIDDESFCKNRETLSQNTLGLKTAPITITQIDKLLIPQSNNVKMEVTLHLRKMSEGELEGPLGIALTYEGHGNLQCRNIDNLLWEEKDTEKIIKCEIPLNVKDVEDNPLIINLNYNYKNSETKQVQIIKEGDI
;
A
#
# COMPACT_ATOMS: atom_id res chain seq x y z
N MET A 1 46.95 22.16 -40.50
CA MET A 1 45.78 21.31 -40.82
C MET A 1 45.65 20.06 -39.96
N LYS A 2 46.70 19.29 -39.61
CA LYS A 2 46.57 18.06 -38.73
C LYS A 2 46.09 18.32 -37.29
N LYS A 3 46.42 19.44 -36.68
CA LYS A 3 46.01 19.77 -35.30
C LYS A 3 44.52 20.14 -35.19
N THR A 4 43.91 20.72 -36.22
CA THR A 4 42.51 21.13 -36.24
C THR A 4 41.59 19.91 -36.40
N ILE A 5 41.99 18.86 -37.09
CA ILE A 5 41.25 17.63 -37.28
C ILE A 5 41.15 16.83 -35.94
N ILE A 6 42.24 16.86 -35.17
CA ILE A 6 42.26 16.18 -33.85
C ILE A 6 41.30 16.86 -32.85
N LEU A 7 41.21 18.21 -32.91
CA LEU A 7 40.30 18.95 -32.03
C LEU A 7 38.81 18.70 -32.35
N VAL A 8 38.49 18.60 -33.64
CA VAL A 8 37.12 18.28 -34.09
C VAL A 8 36.73 16.83 -33.75
N ALA A 9 37.68 15.89 -33.88
CA ALA A 9 37.42 14.50 -33.48
C ALA A 9 37.22 14.36 -31.95
N LEU A 10 37.94 15.15 -31.13
CA LEU A 10 37.76 15.15 -29.66
C LEU A 10 36.40 15.74 -29.23
N LEU A 11 35.88 16.73 -29.96
CA LEU A 11 34.59 17.34 -29.71
C LEU A 11 33.43 16.39 -30.04
N ILE A 12 33.60 15.50 -31.04
CA ILE A 12 32.57 14.50 -31.39
C ILE A 12 32.47 13.39 -30.34
N PHE A 13 33.57 13.06 -29.66
CA PHE A 13 33.55 12.09 -28.56
C PHE A 13 32.91 12.61 -27.28
N LEU A 14 32.86 13.91 -27.06
CA LEU A 14 32.22 14.51 -25.88
C LEU A 14 30.69 14.63 -25.97
N THR A 15 30.12 14.51 -27.18
CA THR A 15 28.63 14.52 -27.34
C THR A 15 27.98 13.15 -27.33
N ALA A 16 28.75 12.06 -27.27
CA ALA A 16 28.23 10.70 -27.28
C ALA A 16 27.87 10.14 -25.89
N CYS A 17 28.03 10.90 -24.81
CA CYS A 17 27.74 10.45 -23.43
C CYS A 17 26.55 11.16 -22.77
N THR A 18 25.66 11.79 -23.53
CA THR A 18 24.35 12.17 -23.00
C THR A 18 23.26 11.23 -23.53
N GLY A 19 23.55 9.93 -23.48
CA GLY A 19 22.50 8.93 -23.36
C GLY A 19 21.88 9.15 -22.00
N LEU A 20 20.91 10.05 -21.90
CA LEU A 20 19.88 10.07 -20.89
C LEU A 20 19.17 8.71 -20.96
N ASN A 21 19.77 7.69 -20.32
CA ASN A 21 18.97 6.67 -19.71
C ASN A 21 18.09 7.41 -18.71
N SER A 22 16.96 7.92 -19.16
CA SER A 22 15.77 7.93 -18.36
C SER A 22 15.55 6.47 -17.93
N ARG A 23 16.31 6.00 -16.94
CA ARG A 23 15.72 5.08 -16.01
C ARG A 23 14.48 5.84 -15.55
N SER A 24 13.34 5.50 -16.13
CA SER A 24 12.12 5.54 -15.38
C SER A 24 12.46 4.72 -14.14
N THR A 25 12.91 5.40 -13.09
CA THR A 25 12.59 4.97 -11.77
C THR A 25 11.07 4.99 -11.76
N THR A 26 10.47 3.91 -12.23
CA THR A 26 9.27 3.41 -11.61
C THR A 26 9.70 3.28 -10.17
N SER A 27 9.61 4.37 -9.43
CA SER A 27 9.44 4.31 -7.99
C SER A 27 8.23 3.41 -7.89
N GLY A 28 8.49 2.12 -7.62
CA GLY A 28 7.42 1.20 -7.37
C GLY A 28 6.66 1.85 -6.25
N THR A 29 5.51 2.41 -6.56
CA THR A 29 4.55 2.82 -5.57
C THR A 29 4.42 1.62 -4.66
N PRO A 30 4.56 1.78 -3.35
CA PRO A 30 4.37 0.70 -2.41
C PRO A 30 2.89 0.32 -2.46
N ASP A 31 2.59 -0.51 -3.42
CA ASP A 31 1.25 -0.86 -3.80
C ASP A 31 0.76 -1.95 -2.84
N GLY A 32 -0.43 -1.80 -2.33
CA GLY A 32 -1.16 -2.86 -1.69
C GLY A 32 -1.53 -3.95 -2.72
N ILE A 33 -2.79 -3.99 -3.08
CA ILE A 33 -3.28 -4.80 -4.21
C ILE A 33 -3.20 -3.98 -5.49
N LYS A 34 -2.59 -4.56 -6.53
CA LYS A 34 -2.69 -4.05 -7.90
C LYS A 34 -3.77 -4.80 -8.64
N ILE A 35 -4.69 -4.04 -9.26
CA ILE A 35 -5.70 -4.56 -10.18
C ILE A 35 -5.26 -4.22 -11.60
N SER A 36 -5.40 -5.15 -12.52
CA SER A 36 -5.15 -4.91 -13.94
C SER A 36 -6.21 -5.65 -14.76
N PHE A 37 -6.78 -5.01 -15.77
CA PHE A 37 -7.62 -5.69 -16.75
C PHE A 37 -6.73 -6.58 -17.63
N LEU A 38 -7.16 -7.82 -17.86
CA LEU A 38 -6.48 -8.71 -18.80
C LEU A 38 -6.60 -8.16 -20.22
N GLU A 39 -5.61 -8.48 -21.06
CA GLU A 39 -5.62 -8.06 -22.46
C GLU A 39 -6.88 -8.57 -23.17
N LEU A 40 -7.56 -7.69 -23.88
CA LEU A 40 -8.80 -7.98 -24.61
C LEU A 40 -9.98 -8.49 -23.76
N GLN A 41 -9.94 -8.30 -22.43
CA GLN A 41 -11.02 -8.74 -21.52
C GLN A 41 -11.42 -7.62 -20.55
N PRO A 42 -12.41 -6.78 -20.92
CA PRO A 42 -13.09 -6.75 -22.22
C PRO A 42 -12.24 -6.14 -23.34
N ARG A 43 -12.65 -6.33 -24.59
CA ARG A 43 -12.10 -5.57 -25.73
C ARG A 43 -12.42 -4.08 -25.58
N ASP A 44 -11.68 -3.24 -26.26
CA ASP A 44 -11.92 -1.79 -26.23
C ASP A 44 -13.21 -1.38 -26.99
N GLU A 45 -13.63 -2.23 -27.96
CA GLU A 45 -14.88 -2.11 -28.69
C GLU A 45 -15.79 -3.31 -28.44
N LEU A 46 -17.03 -3.04 -28.02
CA LEU A 46 -18.05 -4.05 -27.70
C LEU A 46 -19.28 -3.80 -28.58
N ARG A 47 -19.86 -4.87 -29.12
CA ARG A 47 -21.08 -4.78 -29.93
C ARG A 47 -22.32 -4.97 -29.08
N ILE A 48 -23.40 -4.28 -29.43
CA ILE A 48 -24.71 -4.49 -28.80
C ILE A 48 -25.17 -5.92 -29.06
N GLY A 49 -25.64 -6.60 -28.00
CA GLY A 49 -26.12 -7.97 -28.05
C GLY A 49 -25.01 -9.04 -28.04
N GLU A 50 -23.73 -8.65 -28.13
CA GLU A 50 -22.61 -9.56 -28.00
C GLU A 50 -22.26 -9.76 -26.51
N THR A 51 -22.09 -11.02 -26.09
CA THR A 51 -21.61 -11.33 -24.75
C THR A 51 -20.11 -11.14 -24.67
N PHE A 52 -19.63 -10.64 -23.52
CA PHE A 52 -18.22 -10.45 -23.26
C PHE A 52 -17.84 -10.78 -21.81
N ASP A 53 -16.57 -11.11 -21.61
CA ASP A 53 -16.02 -11.39 -20.31
C ASP A 53 -15.14 -10.21 -19.83
N ILE A 54 -15.14 -9.98 -18.53
CA ILE A 54 -14.22 -9.09 -17.86
C ILE A 54 -13.21 -9.96 -17.11
N GLY A 55 -11.96 -9.94 -17.57
CA GLY A 55 -10.85 -10.61 -16.92
C GLY A 55 -10.01 -9.62 -16.14
N LEU A 56 -9.73 -9.92 -14.89
CA LEU A 56 -8.87 -9.14 -14.00
C LEU A 56 -7.70 -10.00 -13.52
N GLU A 57 -6.53 -9.40 -13.42
CA GLU A 57 -5.42 -9.93 -12.65
C GLU A 57 -5.25 -9.09 -11.38
N ILE A 58 -5.27 -9.76 -10.24
CA ILE A 58 -5.08 -9.16 -8.92
C ILE A 58 -3.75 -9.64 -8.39
N GLU A 59 -2.84 -8.72 -8.10
CA GLU A 59 -1.48 -9.00 -7.64
C GLU A 59 -1.28 -8.38 -6.25
N ASN A 60 -0.85 -9.19 -5.26
CA ASN A 60 -0.50 -8.70 -3.93
C ASN A 60 0.95 -8.21 -3.88
N LYS A 61 1.14 -6.92 -3.79
CA LYS A 61 2.46 -6.27 -3.63
C LYS A 61 2.75 -5.86 -2.20
N ALA A 62 1.78 -6.03 -1.29
CA ALA A 62 1.93 -5.71 0.12
C ALA A 62 2.71 -6.79 0.88
N ASP A 63 3.21 -6.42 2.05
CA ASP A 63 3.86 -7.33 3.00
C ASP A 63 2.90 -7.95 4.00
N CYS A 64 1.64 -7.99 3.68
CA CYS A 64 0.60 -8.66 4.45
C CYS A 64 -0.10 -9.71 3.58
N ASP A 65 -0.56 -10.78 4.19
CA ASP A 65 -1.56 -11.64 3.59
C ASP A 65 -2.85 -10.85 3.46
N VAL A 66 -3.53 -10.98 2.33
CA VAL A 66 -4.76 -10.23 2.05
C VAL A 66 -5.90 -11.18 1.75
N ALA A 67 -7.05 -10.88 2.31
CA ALA A 67 -8.31 -11.52 1.99
C ALA A 67 -9.37 -10.45 1.74
N GLY A 68 -10.17 -10.63 0.71
CA GLY A 68 -11.15 -9.61 0.32
C GLY A 68 -12.01 -10.01 -0.85
N GLN A 69 -12.66 -9.04 -1.43
CA GLN A 69 -13.49 -9.21 -2.62
C GLN A 69 -13.10 -8.20 -3.70
N VAL A 70 -13.21 -8.61 -4.95
CA VAL A 70 -13.17 -7.72 -6.10
C VAL A 70 -14.53 -7.65 -6.74
N CYS A 71 -15.00 -6.43 -6.99
CA CYS A 71 -16.28 -6.17 -7.63
C CYS A 71 -16.05 -5.42 -8.94
N VAL A 72 -16.86 -5.73 -9.94
CA VAL A 72 -16.92 -4.99 -11.21
C VAL A 72 -18.29 -4.34 -11.35
N ARG A 73 -18.31 -3.14 -11.88
CA ARG A 73 -19.54 -2.40 -12.21
C ARG A 73 -19.33 -1.49 -13.39
N ASP A 74 -20.41 -1.05 -13.98
CA ASP A 74 -20.43 -0.01 -15.01
C ASP A 74 -20.98 1.30 -14.42
N LEU A 75 -20.49 2.42 -14.88
CA LEU A 75 -21.05 3.73 -14.51
C LEU A 75 -22.49 3.96 -15.02
N PHE A 76 -22.92 3.22 -16.04
CA PHE A 76 -24.21 3.43 -16.72
C PHE A 76 -25.25 2.32 -16.45
N THR A 77 -25.20 1.63 -15.32
CA THR A 77 -26.01 0.45 -15.01
C THR A 77 -27.52 0.60 -15.10
N SER A 78 -28.09 1.79 -15.10
CA SER A 78 -29.54 1.96 -14.91
C SER A 78 -30.39 1.99 -16.17
N SER A 79 -29.83 2.11 -17.38
CA SER A 79 -30.62 2.28 -18.60
C SER A 79 -30.24 1.39 -19.78
N ILE A 80 -29.13 0.68 -19.73
CA ILE A 80 -28.55 0.07 -20.95
C ILE A 80 -28.27 -1.42 -20.77
N SER A 81 -28.57 -2.05 -19.61
CA SER A 81 -28.12 -3.40 -19.26
C SER A 81 -26.65 -3.60 -19.67
N GLY A 82 -25.73 -3.37 -18.83
CA GLY A 82 -24.29 -3.53 -19.06
C GLY A 82 -23.74 -4.48 -18.05
N VAL A 83 -22.58 -4.15 -17.50
CA VAL A 83 -21.98 -4.88 -16.41
C VAL A 83 -22.79 -4.64 -15.15
N GLN A 84 -23.47 -5.67 -14.65
CA GLN A 84 -24.12 -5.63 -13.35
C GLN A 84 -23.08 -5.70 -12.23
N ASP A 85 -23.43 -5.18 -11.05
CA ASP A 85 -22.57 -5.29 -9.87
C ASP A 85 -22.35 -6.77 -9.54
N GLN A 86 -21.14 -7.25 -9.74
CA GLN A 86 -20.74 -8.64 -9.48
C GLN A 86 -19.48 -8.62 -8.64
N CYS A 87 -19.41 -9.48 -7.63
CA CYS A 87 -18.25 -9.58 -6.75
C CYS A 87 -17.75 -11.03 -6.66
N GLN A 88 -16.45 -11.21 -6.51
CA GLN A 88 -15.81 -12.50 -6.25
C GLN A 88 -14.78 -12.35 -5.15
N GLU A 89 -14.67 -13.35 -4.28
CA GLU A 89 -13.70 -13.39 -3.20
C GLU A 89 -12.30 -13.79 -3.69
N PHE A 90 -11.30 -13.24 -3.04
CA PHE A 90 -9.92 -13.61 -3.26
C PHE A 90 -9.11 -13.65 -1.96
N GLU A 91 -8.09 -14.50 -1.97
CA GLU A 91 -7.06 -14.56 -0.95
C GLU A 91 -5.72 -14.63 -1.66
N LEU A 92 -4.76 -13.80 -1.22
CA LEU A 92 -3.40 -13.76 -1.74
C LEU A 92 -2.41 -13.66 -0.59
N ARG A 93 -1.32 -14.39 -0.70
CA ARG A 93 -0.25 -14.36 0.29
C ARG A 93 0.59 -13.11 0.14
N LYS A 94 1.21 -12.71 1.23
CA LYS A 94 2.18 -11.61 1.22
C LYS A 94 3.29 -11.87 0.21
N LYS A 95 3.80 -10.79 -0.36
CA LYS A 95 4.95 -10.85 -1.25
C LYS A 95 6.18 -11.34 -0.47
N ASP A 96 6.74 -12.47 -0.91
CA ASP A 96 8.03 -12.94 -0.42
C ASP A 96 9.14 -12.58 -1.43
N ILE A 97 9.37 -13.41 -2.44
CA ILE A 97 10.31 -13.12 -3.55
C ILE A 97 9.53 -12.57 -4.75
N THR A 98 8.40 -13.19 -5.07
CA THR A 98 7.47 -12.77 -6.12
C THR A 98 6.12 -12.45 -5.52
N ALA A 99 5.42 -11.47 -6.12
CA ALA A 99 4.06 -11.18 -5.73
C ALA A 99 3.15 -12.37 -6.06
N ASP A 100 2.24 -12.69 -5.14
CA ASP A 100 1.19 -13.66 -5.40
C ASP A 100 0.09 -13.00 -6.24
N SER A 101 -0.46 -13.72 -7.23
CA SER A 101 -1.48 -13.18 -8.13
C SER A 101 -2.59 -14.18 -8.41
N LYS A 102 -3.79 -13.66 -8.71
CA LYS A 102 -4.97 -14.45 -9.07
C LYS A 102 -5.68 -13.81 -10.26
N LYS A 103 -6.07 -14.62 -11.23
CA LYS A 103 -6.94 -14.20 -12.33
C LYS A 103 -8.39 -14.48 -11.98
N ILE A 104 -9.25 -13.50 -12.19
CA ILE A 104 -10.67 -13.54 -11.87
C ILE A 104 -11.46 -13.13 -13.11
N TYR A 105 -12.54 -13.85 -13.41
CA TYR A 105 -13.34 -13.64 -14.59
C TYR A 105 -14.82 -13.41 -14.21
N PHE A 106 -15.40 -12.37 -14.78
CA PHE A 106 -16.83 -12.08 -14.72
C PHE A 106 -17.41 -12.31 -16.11
N THR A 107 -18.20 -13.35 -16.26
CA THR A 107 -18.71 -13.83 -17.56
C THR A 107 -20.12 -13.33 -17.84
N ASP A 108 -20.54 -13.52 -19.09
CA ASP A 108 -21.94 -13.31 -19.54
C ASP A 108 -22.41 -11.83 -19.44
N ASN A 109 -21.50 -10.87 -19.51
CA ASN A 109 -21.88 -9.46 -19.59
C ASN A 109 -22.38 -9.13 -21.01
N VAL A 110 -23.39 -8.28 -21.11
CA VAL A 110 -23.97 -7.88 -22.40
C VAL A 110 -24.55 -6.47 -22.33
N TYR A 111 -24.32 -5.68 -23.37
CA TYR A 111 -25.04 -4.43 -23.59
C TYR A 111 -26.20 -4.67 -24.55
N ASN A 112 -27.45 -4.59 -24.06
CA ASN A 112 -28.64 -4.92 -24.84
C ASN A 112 -29.17 -3.73 -25.67
N SER A 113 -28.80 -2.51 -25.33
CA SER A 113 -29.19 -1.32 -26.07
C SER A 113 -28.18 -0.18 -25.91
N ALA A 114 -28.01 0.62 -26.96
CA ALA A 114 -27.33 1.90 -26.87
C ALA A 114 -28.01 2.89 -27.82
N ILE A 115 -28.05 4.16 -27.43
CA ILE A 115 -28.50 5.26 -28.28
C ILE A 115 -27.27 5.88 -28.91
N GLY A 116 -26.93 5.42 -30.11
CA GLY A 116 -25.71 5.84 -30.82
C GLY A 116 -24.44 5.19 -30.27
N ASP A 117 -23.27 5.69 -30.71
CA ASP A 117 -21.98 5.27 -30.16
C ASP A 117 -21.83 5.77 -28.71
N LEU A 118 -21.74 4.85 -27.80
CA LEU A 118 -21.63 5.15 -26.36
C LEU A 118 -20.27 4.72 -25.83
N LYS A 119 -19.64 5.59 -25.07
CA LYS A 119 -18.47 5.21 -24.24
C LYS A 119 -18.93 4.90 -22.83
N SER A 120 -18.58 3.71 -22.33
CA SER A 120 -18.80 3.32 -20.97
C SER A 120 -17.49 3.15 -20.21
N THR A 121 -17.54 3.25 -18.89
CA THR A 121 -16.40 3.02 -18.02
C THR A 121 -16.72 1.88 -17.07
N ILE A 122 -15.97 0.79 -17.22
CA ILE A 122 -16.02 -0.35 -16.30
C ILE A 122 -15.06 -0.07 -15.16
N ILE A 123 -15.54 -0.21 -13.94
CA ILE A 123 -14.76 -0.01 -12.71
C ILE A 123 -14.58 -1.36 -12.04
N ALA A 124 -13.34 -1.73 -11.78
CA ALA A 124 -12.98 -2.85 -10.91
C ALA A 124 -12.51 -2.31 -9.57
N THR A 125 -13.09 -2.78 -8.49
CA THR A 125 -12.77 -2.34 -7.12
C THR A 125 -12.44 -3.54 -6.26
N ALA A 126 -11.26 -3.56 -5.64
CA ALA A 126 -10.88 -4.55 -4.65
C ALA A 126 -10.91 -3.93 -3.25
N SER A 127 -11.72 -4.51 -2.36
CA SER A 127 -11.75 -4.21 -0.93
C SER A 127 -11.17 -5.39 -0.16
N TYR A 128 -10.18 -5.16 0.70
CA TYR A 128 -9.43 -6.21 1.37
C TYR A 128 -8.94 -5.78 2.76
N SER A 129 -8.69 -6.76 3.62
CA SER A 129 -8.04 -6.56 4.91
C SER A 129 -6.53 -6.85 4.82
N CYS A 130 -5.76 -6.11 5.60
CA CYS A 130 -4.32 -6.30 5.75
C CYS A 130 -3.94 -6.23 7.23
N ASN A 131 -3.13 -7.19 7.68
CA ASN A 131 -2.57 -7.23 9.02
C ASN A 131 -1.04 -7.23 8.93
N VAL A 132 -0.42 -6.18 9.44
CA VAL A 132 1.04 -6.02 9.46
C VAL A 132 1.53 -6.15 10.88
N GLN A 133 2.51 -7.03 11.12
CA GLN A 133 3.19 -7.17 12.39
C GLN A 133 4.66 -6.79 12.27
N LEU A 134 5.15 -5.99 13.22
CA LEU A 134 6.53 -5.57 13.35
C LEU A 134 7.04 -5.87 14.76
N ASN A 135 8.32 -6.25 14.86
CA ASN A 135 8.95 -6.64 16.11
C ASN A 135 10.33 -5.97 16.26
N PRO A 136 10.43 -4.62 16.26
CA PRO A 136 11.71 -3.96 16.51
C PRO A 136 12.21 -4.21 17.92
N GLN A 137 13.51 -4.41 18.08
CA GLN A 137 14.16 -4.50 19.39
C GLN A 137 14.27 -3.10 19.99
N LEU A 138 13.85 -2.97 21.25
CA LEU A 138 13.99 -1.75 22.03
C LEU A 138 14.66 -2.04 23.36
N CYS A 139 15.75 -1.34 23.59
CA CYS A 139 16.47 -1.40 24.84
C CYS A 139 15.82 -0.48 25.89
N ILE A 140 15.63 -0.96 27.12
CA ILE A 140 15.19 -0.19 28.27
C ILE A 140 16.16 -0.36 29.44
N LYS A 141 16.13 0.57 30.41
CA LYS A 141 16.99 0.55 31.59
C LYS A 141 16.28 1.11 32.81
N SER A 142 16.75 0.73 33.98
CA SER A 142 16.14 1.08 35.26
C SER A 142 16.26 2.55 35.63
N SER A 143 17.32 3.24 35.15
CA SER A 143 17.59 4.67 35.40
C SER A 143 18.06 5.36 34.14
N ILE A 144 17.64 6.59 33.95
CA ILE A 144 18.09 7.44 32.83
C ILE A 144 19.56 7.84 32.96
N ASP A 145 20.10 7.87 34.21
CA ASP A 145 21.49 8.22 34.53
C ASP A 145 22.46 7.05 34.35
N ASP A 146 21.95 5.86 34.08
CA ASP A 146 22.77 4.70 33.77
C ASP A 146 23.52 4.91 32.45
N GLU A 147 24.86 4.81 32.47
CA GLU A 147 25.76 4.97 31.33
C GLU A 147 25.82 3.73 30.41
N SER A 148 24.87 2.80 30.56
CA SER A 148 24.77 1.62 29.69
C SER A 148 24.61 2.00 28.19
N PHE A 149 24.83 1.03 27.33
CA PHE A 149 24.61 1.20 25.88
C PHE A 149 23.17 1.56 25.50
N CYS A 150 22.23 1.39 26.44
CA CYS A 150 20.82 1.67 26.27
C CYS A 150 20.54 3.18 26.28
N LYS A 151 20.16 3.74 25.16
CA LYS A 151 19.91 5.18 25.02
C LYS A 151 18.55 5.58 25.57
N ASN A 152 18.47 6.71 26.29
CA ASN A 152 17.20 7.27 26.78
C ASN A 152 16.28 7.68 25.62
N ARG A 153 16.87 8.14 24.52
CA ARG A 153 16.15 8.49 23.28
C ARG A 153 16.77 7.72 22.12
N GLU A 154 15.91 7.10 21.33
CA GLU A 154 16.29 6.33 20.18
C GLU A 154 15.26 6.50 19.07
N THR A 155 15.72 6.61 17.83
CA THR A 155 14.89 6.70 16.64
C THR A 155 15.24 5.54 15.71
N LEU A 156 14.27 4.73 15.39
CA LEU A 156 14.35 3.66 14.41
C LEU A 156 13.66 4.13 13.13
N SER A 157 14.42 4.25 12.05
CA SER A 157 13.88 4.60 10.73
C SER A 157 13.39 3.36 9.97
N GLN A 158 12.59 3.55 8.94
CA GLN A 158 12.08 2.50 8.06
C GLN A 158 13.20 1.56 7.57
N ASN A 159 14.34 2.10 7.17
CA ASN A 159 15.48 1.30 6.71
C ASN A 159 16.07 0.41 7.80
N THR A 160 16.11 0.90 9.04
CA THR A 160 16.62 0.15 10.21
C THR A 160 15.64 -0.94 10.63
N LEU A 161 14.34 -0.67 10.48
CA LEU A 161 13.27 -1.60 10.84
C LEU A 161 13.10 -2.75 9.84
N GLY A 162 13.76 -2.68 8.68
CA GLY A 162 13.58 -3.65 7.60
C GLY A 162 12.14 -3.69 7.08
N LEU A 163 11.42 -2.58 7.28
CA LEU A 163 10.02 -2.47 6.90
C LEU A 163 9.89 -2.47 5.39
N LYS A 164 9.15 -3.41 4.93
CA LYS A 164 8.70 -3.50 3.58
C LYS A 164 7.43 -2.63 3.40
N THR A 165 6.96 -2.55 2.20
CA THR A 165 5.89 -1.63 1.83
C THR A 165 4.51 -2.25 2.01
N ALA A 166 3.65 -1.55 2.70
CA ALA A 166 2.22 -1.83 2.80
C ALA A 166 1.45 -0.53 2.51
N PRO A 167 0.17 -0.56 2.18
CA PRO A 167 -0.62 0.66 1.95
C PRO A 167 -0.51 1.67 3.08
N ILE A 168 -0.48 1.18 4.33
CA ILE A 168 -0.14 1.97 5.52
C ILE A 168 1.12 1.37 6.13
N THR A 169 2.18 2.17 6.26
CA THR A 169 3.45 1.71 6.82
C THR A 169 3.95 2.60 7.94
N ILE A 170 4.77 2.04 8.83
CA ILE A 170 5.49 2.79 9.86
C ILE A 170 6.80 3.28 9.26
N THR A 171 6.98 4.58 9.16
CA THR A 171 8.20 5.19 8.61
C THR A 171 9.25 5.44 9.67
N GLN A 172 8.82 5.62 10.93
CA GLN A 172 9.69 5.91 12.05
C GLN A 172 9.06 5.49 13.37
N ILE A 173 9.90 5.06 14.30
CA ILE A 173 9.55 4.79 15.69
C ILE A 173 10.53 5.59 16.56
N ASP A 174 10.00 6.46 17.41
CA ASP A 174 10.77 7.17 18.41
C ASP A 174 10.48 6.59 19.80
N LYS A 175 11.52 6.18 20.49
CA LYS A 175 11.49 5.75 21.90
C LYS A 175 12.02 6.87 22.79
N LEU A 176 11.34 7.13 23.89
CA LEU A 176 11.80 8.03 24.94
C LEU A 176 11.59 7.39 26.30
N LEU A 177 12.65 7.28 27.10
CA LEU A 177 12.58 6.89 28.51
C LEU A 177 12.43 8.15 29.38
N ILE A 178 11.40 8.19 30.20
CA ILE A 178 11.05 9.31 31.09
C ILE A 178 11.16 8.84 32.53
N PRO A 179 11.97 9.51 33.38
CA PRO A 179 12.10 9.13 34.77
C PRO A 179 10.78 9.34 35.53
N GLN A 180 10.47 8.42 36.40
CA GLN A 180 9.41 8.51 37.42
C GLN A 180 10.01 8.21 38.79
N SER A 181 9.32 8.55 39.86
CA SER A 181 9.86 8.51 41.24
C SER A 181 10.63 7.23 41.59
N ASN A 182 10.13 6.07 41.18
CA ASN A 182 10.76 4.75 41.46
C ASN A 182 10.87 3.88 40.20
N ASN A 183 10.50 4.36 39.06
CA ASN A 183 10.36 3.60 37.81
C ASN A 183 10.75 4.45 36.63
N VAL A 184 10.76 3.84 35.45
CA VAL A 184 10.90 4.52 34.16
C VAL A 184 9.62 4.33 33.35
N LYS A 185 9.16 5.38 32.69
CA LYS A 185 8.09 5.28 31.71
C LYS A 185 8.71 5.29 30.30
N MET A 186 8.32 4.35 29.46
CA MET A 186 8.64 4.37 28.06
C MET A 186 7.51 5.02 27.27
N GLU A 187 7.84 6.05 26.51
CA GLU A 187 6.97 6.63 25.48
C GLU A 187 7.47 6.17 24.12
N VAL A 188 6.55 5.69 23.29
CA VAL A 188 6.79 5.29 21.90
C VAL A 188 5.93 6.17 20.99
N THR A 189 6.55 6.84 20.04
CA THR A 189 5.87 7.60 19.01
C THR A 189 6.02 6.87 17.67
N LEU A 190 4.89 6.51 17.06
CA LEU A 190 4.84 5.90 15.74
C LEU A 190 4.51 6.97 14.69
N HIS A 191 5.28 7.01 13.62
CA HIS A 191 4.99 7.79 12.42
C HIS A 191 4.45 6.84 11.35
N LEU A 192 3.19 6.99 11.04
CA LEU A 192 2.48 6.19 10.04
C LEU A 192 2.33 7.01 8.76
N ARG A 193 2.54 6.38 7.63
CA ARG A 193 2.37 7.01 6.32
C ARG A 193 1.52 6.15 5.39
N LYS A 194 0.58 6.81 4.70
CA LYS A 194 -0.15 6.20 3.59
C LYS A 194 0.75 6.22 2.36
N MET A 195 1.01 5.05 1.80
CA MET A 195 1.95 4.85 0.70
C MET A 195 1.27 4.55 -0.64
N SER A 196 0.00 4.17 -0.65
CA SER A 196 -0.77 3.80 -1.83
C SER A 196 -1.88 4.81 -2.12
N GLU A 197 -2.31 4.91 -3.39
CA GLU A 197 -3.38 5.82 -3.84
C GLU A 197 -4.79 5.38 -3.42
N GLY A 198 -4.99 4.13 -3.01
CA GLY A 198 -6.29 3.63 -2.57
C GLY A 198 -6.83 4.33 -1.32
N GLU A 199 -7.95 3.85 -0.80
CA GLU A 199 -8.66 4.42 0.34
C GLU A 199 -8.64 3.45 1.53
N LEU A 200 -8.50 3.99 2.73
CA LEU A 200 -8.70 3.24 3.97
C LEU A 200 -10.21 3.15 4.23
N GLU A 201 -10.73 1.94 4.41
CA GLU A 201 -12.14 1.71 4.76
C GLU A 201 -12.27 1.50 6.28
N GLY A 202 -12.82 2.51 6.96
CA GLY A 202 -12.99 2.48 8.40
C GLY A 202 -11.74 2.85 9.20
N PRO A 203 -11.73 2.58 10.51
CA PRO A 203 -10.65 2.95 11.40
C PRO A 203 -9.43 2.04 11.25
N LEU A 204 -8.25 2.59 11.44
CA LEU A 204 -7.01 1.84 11.58
C LEU A 204 -6.92 1.27 13.00
N GLY A 205 -6.83 -0.05 13.12
CA GLY A 205 -6.55 -0.74 14.37
C GLY A 205 -5.04 -0.80 14.66
N ILE A 206 -4.65 -0.42 15.88
CA ILE A 206 -3.25 -0.45 16.31
C ILE A 206 -3.17 -1.05 17.69
N ALA A 207 -2.25 -1.99 17.87
CA ALA A 207 -1.91 -2.56 19.17
C ALA A 207 -0.39 -2.63 19.32
N LEU A 208 0.12 -2.18 20.47
CA LEU A 208 1.53 -2.26 20.84
C LEU A 208 1.68 -3.06 22.10
N THR A 209 2.60 -4.03 22.09
CA THR A 209 2.96 -4.83 23.26
C THR A 209 4.47 -4.83 23.40
N TYR A 210 4.99 -4.46 24.57
CA TYR A 210 6.40 -4.64 24.88
C TYR A 210 6.57 -5.97 25.60
N GLU A 211 7.36 -6.86 25.04
CA GLU A 211 7.50 -8.23 25.53
C GLU A 211 8.00 -8.26 26.98
N GLY A 212 7.38 -9.09 27.81
CA GLY A 212 7.65 -9.16 29.23
C GLY A 212 6.96 -8.08 30.09
N HIS A 213 6.44 -7.00 29.52
CA HIS A 213 5.87 -5.87 30.25
C HIS A 213 4.40 -5.58 29.94
N GLY A 214 3.89 -6.04 28.81
CA GLY A 214 2.48 -5.92 28.44
C GLY A 214 2.17 -4.82 27.41
N ASN A 215 0.90 -4.44 27.33
CA ASN A 215 0.39 -3.54 26.30
C ASN A 215 0.68 -2.07 26.62
N LEU A 216 1.09 -1.31 25.61
CA LEU A 216 1.21 0.14 25.70
C LEU A 216 -0.18 0.77 25.61
N GLN A 217 -0.39 1.82 26.39
CA GLN A 217 -1.59 2.63 26.30
C GLN A 217 -1.36 3.74 25.26
N CYS A 218 -2.13 3.74 24.20
CA CYS A 218 -2.03 4.73 23.14
C CYS A 218 -3.14 5.77 23.26
N ARG A 219 -2.82 7.03 22.95
CA ARG A 219 -3.79 8.12 22.99
C ARG A 219 -4.45 8.28 21.63
N ASN A 220 -5.76 8.51 21.63
CA ASN A 220 -6.55 8.85 20.43
C ASN A 220 -6.52 7.78 19.32
N ILE A 221 -6.45 6.49 19.69
CA ILE A 221 -6.49 5.39 18.70
C ILE A 221 -7.90 4.86 18.47
N ASP A 222 -8.84 5.12 19.38
CA ASP A 222 -10.24 4.74 19.21
C ASP A 222 -10.85 5.58 18.08
N ASN A 223 -11.09 4.97 16.93
CA ASN A 223 -11.54 5.62 15.69
C ASN A 223 -10.47 6.45 14.96
N LEU A 224 -9.25 5.95 14.86
CA LEU A 224 -8.24 6.57 14.02
C LEU A 224 -8.65 6.48 12.53
N LEU A 225 -9.39 7.50 12.08
CA LEU A 225 -9.78 7.65 10.68
C LEU A 225 -8.66 8.31 9.89
N TRP A 226 -8.51 7.89 8.65
CA TRP A 226 -7.58 8.49 7.68
C TRP A 226 -8.39 9.31 6.69
N GLU A 227 -8.25 10.62 6.75
CA GLU A 227 -8.89 11.51 5.78
C GLU A 227 -8.11 11.50 4.46
N GLU A 228 -8.78 11.77 3.35
CA GLU A 228 -8.17 11.76 2.01
C GLU A 228 -6.92 12.65 1.90
N LYS A 229 -6.93 13.80 2.60
CA LYS A 229 -5.82 14.76 2.64
C LYS A 229 -4.66 14.35 3.55
N ASP A 230 -4.86 13.34 4.41
CA ASP A 230 -3.85 12.93 5.37
C ASP A 230 -2.80 12.07 4.69
N THR A 231 -1.56 12.51 4.73
CA THR A 231 -0.41 11.73 4.23
C THR A 231 0.33 11.02 5.34
N GLU A 232 0.22 11.52 6.57
CA GLU A 232 0.91 11.00 7.75
C GLU A 232 0.04 11.11 9.00
N LYS A 233 0.18 10.16 9.92
CA LYS A 233 -0.42 10.16 11.26
C LYS A 233 0.66 9.87 12.29
N ILE A 234 0.58 10.57 13.43
CA ILE A 234 1.51 10.38 14.56
C ILE A 234 0.73 9.85 15.74
N ILE A 235 1.18 8.72 16.29
CA ILE A 235 0.53 8.07 17.43
C ILE A 235 1.53 7.95 18.56
N LYS A 236 1.08 8.35 19.76
CA LYS A 236 1.87 8.26 20.97
C LYS A 236 1.29 7.23 21.91
N CYS A 237 2.14 6.31 22.33
CA CYS A 237 1.81 5.23 23.27
C CYS A 237 2.78 5.24 24.43
N GLU A 238 2.33 4.85 25.62
CA GLU A 238 3.16 4.85 26.83
C GLU A 238 2.92 3.61 27.66
N ILE A 239 3.96 3.19 28.40
CA ILE A 239 3.88 2.11 29.38
C ILE A 239 4.79 2.44 30.57
N PRO A 240 4.31 2.33 31.83
CA PRO A 240 5.16 2.37 32.99
C PRO A 240 5.95 1.06 33.10
N LEU A 241 7.24 1.14 33.33
CA LEU A 241 8.16 0.01 33.37
C LEU A 241 8.80 -0.12 34.77
N ASN A 242 8.77 -1.31 35.31
CA ASN A 242 9.50 -1.64 36.52
C ASN A 242 10.67 -2.56 36.14
N VAL A 243 11.79 -1.97 35.79
CA VAL A 243 12.99 -2.65 35.31
C VAL A 243 14.07 -2.57 36.37
N LYS A 244 14.76 -3.68 36.64
CA LYS A 244 15.88 -3.73 37.62
C LYS A 244 17.22 -3.50 36.95
N ASP A 245 17.36 -3.99 35.73
CA ASP A 245 18.58 -3.97 34.94
C ASP A 245 18.30 -3.44 33.52
N VAL A 246 19.29 -3.51 32.64
CA VAL A 246 19.11 -3.24 31.22
C VAL A 246 18.44 -4.44 30.54
N GLU A 247 17.38 -4.20 29.82
CA GLU A 247 16.66 -5.22 29.04
C GLU A 247 16.56 -4.80 27.58
N ASP A 248 16.65 -5.75 26.66
CA ASP A 248 16.50 -5.55 25.22
C ASP A 248 15.44 -6.53 24.69
N ASN A 249 14.21 -6.06 24.57
CA ASN A 249 13.05 -6.88 24.24
C ASN A 249 12.34 -6.35 22.98
N PRO A 250 11.64 -7.19 22.22
CA PRO A 250 10.88 -6.74 21.06
C PRO A 250 9.67 -5.91 21.48
N LEU A 251 9.45 -4.81 20.73
CA LEU A 251 8.19 -4.11 20.70
C LEU A 251 7.32 -4.70 19.57
N ILE A 252 6.30 -5.45 19.93
CA ILE A 252 5.37 -6.05 18.99
C ILE A 252 4.33 -5.00 18.62
N ILE A 253 4.28 -4.64 17.35
CA ILE A 253 3.34 -3.67 16.79
C ILE A 253 2.45 -4.38 15.78
N ASN A 254 1.13 -4.37 16.00
CA ASN A 254 0.15 -4.90 15.08
C ASN A 254 -0.68 -3.76 14.48
N LEU A 255 -0.73 -3.70 13.15
CA LEU A 255 -1.58 -2.79 12.38
C LEU A 255 -2.63 -3.62 11.64
N ASN A 256 -3.90 -3.30 11.85
CA ASN A 256 -5.03 -3.91 11.17
C ASN A 256 -5.84 -2.84 10.44
N TYR A 257 -6.14 -3.04 9.17
CA TYR A 257 -6.97 -2.11 8.42
C TYR A 257 -7.64 -2.77 7.22
N ASN A 258 -8.74 -2.17 6.79
CA ASN A 258 -9.36 -2.47 5.51
C ASN A 258 -8.98 -1.39 4.50
N TYR A 259 -8.69 -1.81 3.28
CA TYR A 259 -8.21 -0.94 2.23
C TYR A 259 -8.92 -1.23 0.91
N LYS A 260 -9.06 -0.20 0.08
CA LYS A 260 -9.78 -0.26 -1.18
C LYS A 260 -8.97 0.35 -2.30
N ASN A 261 -8.81 -0.38 -3.38
CA ASN A 261 -8.21 0.08 -4.63
C ASN A 261 -9.19 -0.07 -5.77
N SER A 262 -9.12 0.82 -6.74
CA SER A 262 -9.95 0.76 -7.94
C SER A 262 -9.12 0.96 -9.19
N GLU A 263 -9.52 0.29 -10.27
CA GLU A 263 -8.97 0.41 -11.61
C GLU A 263 -10.12 0.60 -12.60
N THR A 264 -9.90 1.34 -13.67
CA THR A 264 -10.94 1.66 -14.64
C THR A 264 -10.53 1.29 -16.06
N LYS A 265 -11.50 0.82 -16.86
CA LYS A 265 -11.33 0.59 -18.30
C LYS A 265 -12.46 1.24 -19.07
N GLN A 266 -12.11 2.09 -20.04
CA GLN A 266 -13.07 2.63 -20.99
C GLN A 266 -13.30 1.64 -22.13
N VAL A 267 -14.56 1.46 -22.50
CA VAL A 267 -14.99 0.65 -23.64
C VAL A 267 -15.93 1.46 -24.52
N GLN A 268 -15.85 1.26 -25.85
CA GLN A 268 -16.77 1.84 -26.83
C GLN A 268 -17.83 0.81 -27.20
N ILE A 269 -19.11 1.17 -27.06
CA ILE A 269 -20.23 0.32 -27.43
C ILE A 269 -20.69 0.78 -28.82
N ILE A 270 -20.59 -0.14 -29.80
CA ILE A 270 -20.92 0.13 -31.20
C ILE A 270 -22.19 -0.62 -31.60
N LYS A 271 -22.99 0.03 -32.48
CA LYS A 271 -24.18 -0.59 -33.04
C LYS A 271 -23.80 -1.50 -34.22
N GLU A 272 -24.49 -2.63 -34.33
CA GLU A 272 -24.34 -3.51 -35.49
C GLU A 272 -24.78 -2.77 -36.75
N GLY A 273 -23.86 -2.54 -37.71
CA GLY A 273 -24.18 -1.95 -38.99
C GLY A 273 -23.38 -0.70 -39.41
N ASP A 274 -22.52 -0.19 -38.56
CA ASP A 274 -21.67 0.99 -38.83
C ASP A 274 -20.24 0.60 -39.29
N ILE A 275 -20.11 -0.39 -40.19
CA ILE A 275 -18.85 -0.76 -40.86
C ILE A 275 -18.99 -0.48 -42.36
#